data_7295310139add4080602f837ce2e32cc
#
_entry.id   7295310139add4080602f837ce2e32cc
#
_cell.length_a   1.000
_cell.length_b   1.000
_cell.length_c   1.000
_cell.angle_alpha   90.00
_cell.angle_beta   90.00
_cell.angle_gamma   90.00
#
_symmetry.space_group_name_H-M   'P 1'
#
loop_
_entity.id
_entity.type
_entity.pdbx_description
1 polymer ?
#
loop_
_entity_poly.entity_id
_entity_poly.type
_entity_poly.pdbx_seq_one_letter_code
_entity_poly.pdbx_strand_id
1 'polypeptide(L)'
;MKVSYECGPCFLRQAREALDLSTDDDELKMDVMEEIFKFLSDNFKLGANSNSTGSAMHNLVKQKTGCIDPYRKEKIEGNEIALKYLPDVKKIIDEDDSLENYVKIAIIGNILDFGAFTLDDDIERVIKSSLKKDLTIKDIDEFENSLKTNDKVLYLVDNTGEIVFDKLLLAKIKEYGLDITIAVKSEPILNDACMVDALDAGLDEFGEIVEIGCGTVGYVDSQISDEFREIFNNHKFIISKGMGNYEGLTEIDLSNKEVYFLLCAKCGTISRDIGVNLHDMLLFKK
;
A
#
# COMPACT_ATOMS: atom_id res chain seq x y z
N MET A 1 -7.67 11.38 -4.26
CA MET A 1 -8.23 12.43 -3.32
C MET A 1 -7.54 13.77 -3.54
N LYS A 2 -8.18 14.85 -3.08
CA LYS A 2 -7.57 16.20 -3.12
C LYS A 2 -6.81 16.47 -1.83
N VAL A 3 -5.76 17.28 -1.91
CA VAL A 3 -5.01 17.69 -0.72
C VAL A 3 -5.90 18.40 0.29
N SER A 4 -5.67 18.12 1.58
CA SER A 4 -6.20 18.89 2.70
C SER A 4 -5.08 19.65 3.40
N TYR A 5 -5.40 20.58 4.30
CA TYR A 5 -4.38 21.29 5.08
C TYR A 5 -3.50 20.34 5.91
N GLU A 6 -4.03 19.16 6.29
CA GLU A 6 -3.30 18.12 7.03
C GLU A 6 -2.23 17.42 6.19
N CYS A 7 -2.33 17.46 4.86
CA CYS A 7 -1.31 16.87 3.98
C CYS A 7 0.01 17.65 4.01
N GLY A 8 -0.02 18.98 4.29
CA GLY A 8 1.19 19.80 4.33
C GLY A 8 2.25 19.28 5.32
N PRO A 9 1.94 19.14 6.62
CA PRO A 9 2.85 18.52 7.59
C PRO A 9 3.27 17.11 7.22
N CYS A 10 2.38 16.30 6.62
CA CYS A 10 2.68 14.94 6.17
C CYS A 10 3.73 14.95 5.07
N PHE A 11 3.60 15.77 4.04
CA PHE A 11 4.59 15.89 2.96
C PHE A 11 5.95 16.34 3.50
N LEU A 12 6.00 17.32 4.40
CA LEU A 12 7.27 17.78 4.98
C LEU A 12 7.95 16.69 5.83
N ARG A 13 7.17 15.89 6.57
CA ARG A 13 7.69 14.74 7.31
C ARG A 13 8.28 13.70 6.37
N GLN A 14 7.54 13.31 5.33
CA GLN A 14 8.01 12.34 4.32
C GLN A 14 9.23 12.84 3.56
N ALA A 15 9.28 14.15 3.24
CA ALA A 15 10.45 14.75 2.60
C ALA A 15 11.70 14.65 3.47
N ARG A 16 11.58 14.96 4.78
CA ARG A 16 12.69 14.82 5.73
C ARG A 16 13.15 13.36 5.82
N GLU A 17 12.22 12.43 5.99
CA GLU A 17 12.54 11.00 6.06
C GLU A 17 13.27 10.52 4.79
N ALA A 18 12.77 10.87 3.61
CA ALA A 18 13.42 10.54 2.35
C ALA A 18 14.83 11.14 2.21
N LEU A 19 15.03 12.39 2.69
CA LEU A 19 16.35 13.03 2.69
C LEU A 19 17.33 12.33 3.65
N ASP A 20 16.87 11.99 4.86
CA ASP A 20 17.68 11.29 5.85
C ASP A 20 18.15 9.92 5.34
N LEU A 21 17.32 9.25 4.53
CA LEU A 21 17.66 7.98 3.88
C LEU A 21 18.49 8.13 2.60
N SER A 22 18.48 9.31 1.98
CA SER A 22 19.15 9.52 0.69
C SER A 22 20.62 9.96 0.82
N THR A 23 20.98 10.67 1.89
CA THR A 23 22.31 11.28 2.03
C THR A 23 22.61 11.64 3.48
N ASP A 24 23.91 11.65 3.83
CA ASP A 24 24.43 12.15 5.11
C ASP A 24 24.91 13.61 5.02
N ASP A 25 24.83 14.25 3.84
CA ASP A 25 25.24 15.63 3.60
C ASP A 25 24.15 16.60 4.06
N ASP A 26 24.38 17.26 5.21
CA ASP A 26 23.43 18.19 5.82
C ASP A 26 23.24 19.47 4.98
N GLU A 27 24.26 19.94 4.22
CA GLU A 27 24.11 21.10 3.34
C GLU A 27 23.19 20.74 2.16
N LEU A 28 23.37 19.59 1.55
CA LEU A 28 22.48 19.08 0.51
C LEU A 28 21.05 18.88 1.01
N LYS A 29 20.87 18.34 2.23
CA LYS A 29 19.53 18.21 2.84
C LYS A 29 18.84 19.56 2.97
N MET A 30 19.55 20.60 3.41
CA MET A 30 19.01 21.95 3.54
C MET A 30 18.64 22.54 2.18
N ASP A 31 19.50 22.43 1.19
CA ASP A 31 19.25 22.96 -0.16
C ASP A 31 18.02 22.30 -0.79
N VAL A 32 17.92 20.96 -0.69
CA VAL A 32 16.76 20.23 -1.22
C VAL A 32 15.48 20.55 -0.44
N MET A 33 15.55 20.72 0.89
CA MET A 33 14.39 21.11 1.68
C MET A 33 13.89 22.52 1.31
N GLU A 34 14.77 23.47 0.99
CA GLU A 34 14.36 24.78 0.47
C GLU A 34 13.63 24.67 -0.88
N GLU A 35 14.10 23.79 -1.77
CA GLU A 35 13.41 23.54 -3.03
C GLU A 35 12.04 22.89 -2.82
N ILE A 36 11.92 21.97 -1.84
CA ILE A 36 10.64 21.37 -1.47
C ILE A 36 9.66 22.42 -0.96
N PHE A 37 10.10 23.39 -0.14
CA PHE A 37 9.23 24.49 0.28
C PHE A 37 8.73 25.32 -0.92
N LYS A 38 9.59 25.61 -1.88
CA LYS A 38 9.21 26.33 -3.12
C LYS A 38 8.21 25.49 -3.93
N PHE A 39 8.54 24.20 -4.14
CA PHE A 39 7.66 23.27 -4.84
C PHE A 39 6.26 23.21 -4.20
N LEU A 40 6.19 23.03 -2.87
CA LEU A 40 4.91 22.96 -2.16
C LEU A 40 4.17 24.31 -2.20
N SER A 41 4.86 25.44 -2.10
CA SER A 41 4.23 26.77 -2.28
C SER A 41 3.51 26.91 -3.62
N ASP A 42 4.05 26.30 -4.67
CA ASP A 42 3.50 26.39 -6.03
C ASP A 42 2.44 25.31 -6.32
N ASN A 43 2.51 24.16 -5.71
CA ASN A 43 1.69 22.97 -6.05
C ASN A 43 0.69 22.56 -4.97
N PHE A 44 0.89 22.92 -3.71
CA PHE A 44 -0.02 22.63 -2.62
C PHE A 44 -1.19 23.64 -2.63
N LYS A 45 -2.19 23.35 -3.47
CA LYS A 45 -3.34 24.25 -3.67
C LYS A 45 -4.64 23.48 -3.52
N LEU A 46 -5.71 24.20 -3.19
CA LEU A 46 -7.04 23.63 -3.14
C LEU A 46 -7.38 22.95 -4.50
N GLY A 47 -7.77 21.66 -4.43
CA GLY A 47 -8.07 20.87 -5.60
C GLY A 47 -6.87 20.12 -6.22
N ALA A 48 -5.64 20.33 -5.73
CA ALA A 48 -4.50 19.52 -6.14
C ALA A 48 -4.68 18.06 -5.71
N ASN A 49 -4.17 17.12 -6.52
CA ASN A 49 -4.22 15.70 -6.21
C ASN A 49 -3.11 15.35 -5.21
N SER A 50 -3.45 14.68 -4.09
CA SER A 50 -2.51 14.34 -3.02
C SER A 50 -1.40 13.39 -3.51
N ASN A 51 -1.76 12.33 -4.22
CA ASN A 51 -0.81 11.34 -4.72
C ASN A 51 0.17 11.94 -5.73
N SER A 52 -0.33 12.73 -6.68
CA SER A 52 0.53 13.39 -7.67
C SER A 52 1.48 14.41 -7.02
N THR A 53 1.00 15.18 -6.03
CA THR A 53 1.84 16.14 -5.31
C THR A 53 2.91 15.44 -4.48
N GLY A 54 2.53 14.39 -3.72
CA GLY A 54 3.48 13.58 -2.96
C GLY A 54 4.52 12.88 -3.85
N SER A 55 4.09 12.28 -4.95
CA SER A 55 4.99 11.62 -5.91
C SER A 55 6.01 12.59 -6.51
N ALA A 56 5.55 13.78 -6.93
CA ALA A 56 6.44 14.80 -7.49
C ALA A 56 7.46 15.31 -6.45
N MET A 57 7.05 15.45 -5.19
CA MET A 57 7.95 15.82 -4.09
C MET A 57 9.03 14.74 -3.86
N HIS A 58 8.67 13.46 -3.81
CA HIS A 58 9.64 12.37 -3.68
C HIS A 58 10.57 12.27 -4.88
N ASN A 59 10.07 12.49 -6.08
CA ASN A 59 10.90 12.54 -7.28
C ASN A 59 11.90 13.70 -7.25
N LEU A 60 11.52 14.85 -6.69
CA LEU A 60 12.43 15.97 -6.46
C LEU A 60 13.59 15.56 -5.52
N VAL A 61 13.29 14.88 -4.40
CA VAL A 61 14.32 14.35 -3.49
C VAL A 61 15.26 13.42 -4.23
N LYS A 62 14.74 12.42 -4.95
CA LYS A 62 15.55 11.45 -5.71
C LYS A 62 16.46 12.14 -6.73
N GLN A 63 15.93 13.09 -7.50
CA GLN A 63 16.68 13.83 -8.52
C GLN A 63 17.82 14.67 -7.92
N LYS A 64 17.57 15.31 -6.79
CA LYS A 64 18.53 16.23 -6.19
C LYS A 64 19.62 15.52 -5.40
N THR A 65 19.28 14.42 -4.74
CA THR A 65 20.25 13.60 -3.99
C THR A 65 20.99 12.60 -4.87
N GLY A 66 20.45 12.28 -6.06
CA GLY A 66 20.94 11.18 -6.90
C GLY A 66 20.60 9.78 -6.36
N CYS A 67 19.86 9.68 -5.25
CA CYS A 67 19.45 8.42 -4.66
C CYS A 67 18.16 7.93 -5.34
N ILE A 68 18.25 6.85 -6.10
CA ILE A 68 17.12 6.31 -6.89
C ILE A 68 16.06 5.67 -5.97
N ASP A 69 16.50 4.96 -4.93
CA ASP A 69 15.62 4.27 -3.96
C ASP A 69 16.09 4.56 -2.52
N PRO A 70 15.62 5.67 -1.92
CA PRO A 70 15.95 6.01 -0.53
C PRO A 70 15.59 4.92 0.47
N TYR A 71 14.51 4.19 0.22
CA TYR A 71 13.95 3.19 1.13
C TYR A 71 14.46 1.76 0.87
N ARG A 72 15.45 1.57 -0.02
CA ARG A 72 15.92 0.23 -0.43
C ARG A 72 16.28 -0.67 0.74
N LYS A 73 17.00 -0.14 1.73
CA LYS A 73 17.42 -0.91 2.90
C LYS A 73 16.22 -1.34 3.74
N GLU A 74 15.34 -0.40 4.04
CA GLU A 74 14.13 -0.65 4.85
C GLU A 74 13.17 -1.63 4.17
N LYS A 75 13.08 -1.57 2.85
CA LYS A 75 12.27 -2.51 2.04
C LYS A 75 12.78 -3.95 2.19
N ILE A 76 14.09 -4.16 2.08
CA ILE A 76 14.72 -5.48 2.24
C ILE A 76 14.52 -5.97 3.67
N GLU A 77 14.87 -5.16 4.68
CA GLU A 77 14.73 -5.51 6.09
C GLU A 77 13.27 -5.82 6.45
N GLY A 78 12.31 -5.04 5.91
CA GLY A 78 10.89 -5.26 6.11
C GLY A 78 10.41 -6.62 5.60
N ASN A 79 10.81 -7.01 4.38
CA ASN A 79 10.50 -8.32 3.83
C ASN A 79 11.15 -9.46 4.64
N GLU A 80 12.43 -9.33 5.03
CA GLU A 80 13.15 -10.33 5.82
C GLU A 80 12.48 -10.55 7.19
N ILE A 81 12.11 -9.48 7.89
CA ILE A 81 11.42 -9.55 9.17
C ILE A 81 10.06 -10.22 8.99
N ALA A 82 9.28 -9.79 8.00
CA ALA A 82 7.95 -10.35 7.75
C ALA A 82 8.01 -11.85 7.39
N LEU A 83 8.98 -12.26 6.53
CA LEU A 83 9.21 -13.66 6.17
C LEU A 83 9.57 -14.52 7.38
N LYS A 84 10.36 -13.99 8.32
CA LYS A 84 10.72 -14.70 9.55
C LYS A 84 9.50 -15.01 10.41
N TYR A 85 8.53 -14.09 10.47
CA TYR A 85 7.33 -14.26 11.30
C TYR A 85 6.15 -14.94 10.57
N LEU A 86 6.20 -15.05 9.24
CA LEU A 86 5.13 -15.64 8.44
C LEU A 86 4.69 -17.04 8.90
N PRO A 87 5.60 -17.97 9.30
CA PRO A 87 5.20 -19.30 9.79
C PRO A 87 4.38 -19.23 11.09
N ASP A 88 4.68 -18.29 11.97
CA ASP A 88 3.96 -18.14 13.24
C ASP A 88 2.61 -17.46 13.03
N VAL A 89 2.54 -16.46 12.13
CA VAL A 89 1.28 -15.85 11.70
C VAL A 89 0.36 -16.88 11.07
N LYS A 90 0.90 -17.77 10.22
CA LYS A 90 0.14 -18.87 9.62
C LYS A 90 -0.47 -19.79 10.67
N LYS A 91 0.29 -20.19 11.70
CA LYS A 91 -0.25 -21.00 12.82
C LYS A 91 -1.41 -20.32 13.53
N ILE A 92 -1.32 -18.98 13.73
CA ILE A 92 -2.40 -18.22 14.37
C ILE A 92 -3.67 -18.25 13.53
N ILE A 93 -3.55 -18.12 12.21
CA ILE A 93 -4.70 -18.18 11.29
C ILE A 93 -5.26 -19.59 11.20
N ASP A 94 -4.41 -20.62 11.21
CA ASP A 94 -4.84 -22.02 11.16
C ASP A 94 -5.73 -22.41 12.38
N GLU A 95 -5.71 -21.63 13.48
CA GLU A 95 -6.62 -21.81 14.62
C GLU A 95 -8.07 -21.35 14.31
N ASP A 96 -8.23 -20.39 13.38
CA ASP A 96 -9.52 -19.91 12.87
C ASP A 96 -9.38 -19.53 11.38
N ASP A 97 -9.61 -20.51 10.50
CA ASP A 97 -9.48 -20.44 9.04
C ASP A 97 -10.63 -19.64 8.38
N SER A 98 -11.07 -18.55 9.01
CA SER A 98 -12.10 -17.68 8.46
C SER A 98 -11.52 -16.69 7.44
N LEU A 99 -12.25 -16.43 6.35
CA LEU A 99 -11.86 -15.42 5.35
C LEU A 99 -11.60 -14.05 6.00
N GLU A 100 -12.37 -13.71 7.05
CA GLU A 100 -12.18 -12.47 7.79
C GLU A 100 -10.78 -12.37 8.41
N ASN A 101 -10.24 -13.45 8.97
CA ASN A 101 -8.92 -13.44 9.57
C ASN A 101 -7.82 -13.26 8.52
N TYR A 102 -7.95 -13.84 7.33
CA TYR A 102 -7.03 -13.57 6.22
C TYR A 102 -7.07 -12.11 5.76
N VAL A 103 -8.26 -11.52 5.66
CA VAL A 103 -8.42 -10.09 5.37
C VAL A 103 -7.80 -9.23 6.46
N LYS A 104 -8.06 -9.54 7.74
CA LYS A 104 -7.45 -8.83 8.86
C LYS A 104 -5.93 -8.89 8.83
N ILE A 105 -5.34 -10.05 8.57
CA ILE A 105 -3.88 -10.17 8.48
C ILE A 105 -3.30 -9.33 7.34
N ALA A 106 -3.93 -9.32 6.18
CA ALA A 106 -3.50 -8.47 5.07
C ALA A 106 -3.56 -6.98 5.44
N ILE A 107 -4.55 -6.54 6.26
CA ILE A 107 -4.63 -5.17 6.77
C ILE A 107 -3.59 -4.92 7.87
N ILE A 108 -3.38 -5.89 8.77
CA ILE A 108 -2.41 -5.79 9.88
C ILE A 108 -0.99 -5.64 9.33
N GLY A 109 -0.63 -6.33 8.24
CA GLY A 109 0.63 -6.15 7.53
C GLY A 109 0.90 -4.68 7.16
N ASN A 110 -0.13 -3.94 6.78
CA ASN A 110 -0.05 -2.51 6.50
C ASN A 110 0.04 -1.62 7.75
N ILE A 111 -0.35 -2.15 8.93
CA ILE A 111 -0.24 -1.43 10.20
C ILE A 111 1.17 -1.55 10.78
N LEU A 112 1.80 -2.71 10.57
CA LEU A 112 3.14 -3.00 11.06
C LEU A 112 4.15 -2.16 10.28
N ASP A 113 4.83 -1.28 10.99
CA ASP A 113 5.98 -0.56 10.41
C ASP A 113 7.22 -1.45 10.56
N PHE A 114 7.43 -2.32 9.58
CA PHE A 114 8.54 -3.28 9.60
C PHE A 114 9.92 -2.60 9.64
N GLY A 115 10.03 -1.36 9.18
CA GLY A 115 11.26 -0.57 9.31
C GLY A 115 11.56 -0.11 10.74
N ALA A 116 10.53 -0.03 11.59
CA ALA A 116 10.66 0.34 13.01
C ALA A 116 10.71 -0.86 13.95
N PHE A 117 10.36 -2.07 13.49
CA PHE A 117 10.42 -3.28 14.31
C PHE A 117 11.85 -3.78 14.47
N THR A 118 12.20 -4.14 15.71
CA THR A 118 13.43 -4.86 16.04
C THR A 118 13.14 -6.35 16.24
N LEU A 119 14.18 -7.18 16.19
CA LEU A 119 14.08 -8.63 16.40
C LEU A 119 13.57 -9.03 17.81
N ASP A 120 13.51 -8.09 18.75
CA ASP A 120 13.06 -8.29 20.12
C ASP A 120 11.57 -7.90 20.31
N ASP A 121 10.91 -7.35 19.29
CA ASP A 121 9.50 -6.97 19.38
C ASP A 121 8.59 -8.19 19.33
N ASP A 122 7.56 -8.19 20.17
CA ASP A 122 6.56 -9.27 20.26
C ASP A 122 5.50 -9.09 19.17
N ILE A 123 5.91 -9.30 17.91
CA ILE A 123 5.01 -9.20 16.72
C ILE A 123 3.83 -10.14 16.86
N GLU A 124 4.03 -11.35 17.41
CA GLU A 124 2.96 -12.33 17.64
C GLU A 124 1.87 -11.76 18.55
N ARG A 125 2.26 -11.08 19.63
CA ARG A 125 1.30 -10.42 20.54
C ARG A 125 0.55 -9.29 19.84
N VAL A 126 1.24 -8.48 19.02
CA VAL A 126 0.62 -7.40 18.26
C VAL A 126 -0.41 -7.96 17.28
N ILE A 127 -0.06 -8.99 16.53
CA ILE A 127 -0.96 -9.67 15.58
C ILE A 127 -2.16 -10.25 16.31
N LYS A 128 -1.96 -11.06 17.36
CA LYS A 128 -3.05 -11.66 18.15
C LYS A 128 -3.98 -10.60 18.76
N SER A 129 -3.44 -9.47 19.20
CA SER A 129 -4.27 -8.38 19.74
C SER A 129 -5.05 -7.66 18.65
N SER A 130 -4.46 -7.52 17.46
CA SER A 130 -5.10 -6.86 16.32
C SER A 130 -6.19 -7.74 15.68
N LEU A 131 -5.99 -9.06 15.60
CA LEU A 131 -6.99 -10.01 15.13
C LEU A 131 -8.27 -10.04 15.99
N LYS A 132 -8.15 -9.69 17.29
CA LYS A 132 -9.31 -9.58 18.19
C LYS A 132 -10.15 -8.33 17.95
N LYS A 133 -9.63 -7.35 17.20
CA LYS A 133 -10.40 -6.17 16.83
C LYS A 133 -11.32 -6.50 15.67
N ASP A 134 -12.54 -5.96 15.71
CA ASP A 134 -13.46 -6.08 14.59
C ASP A 134 -13.06 -5.15 13.44
N LEU A 135 -13.42 -5.53 12.22
CA LEU A 135 -13.43 -4.60 11.11
C LEU A 135 -14.58 -3.60 11.32
N THR A 136 -14.27 -2.30 11.27
CA THR A 136 -15.29 -1.24 11.45
C THR A 136 -16.27 -1.20 10.28
N ILE A 137 -15.77 -1.40 9.05
CA ILE A 137 -16.60 -1.71 7.88
C ILE A 137 -16.20 -3.11 7.41
N LYS A 138 -17.21 -3.97 7.22
CA LYS A 138 -17.00 -5.41 7.04
C LYS A 138 -17.92 -5.95 5.95
N ASP A 139 -17.56 -5.71 4.69
CA ASP A 139 -18.29 -6.24 3.53
C ASP A 139 -17.81 -7.67 3.19
N ILE A 140 -17.66 -8.54 4.22
CA ILE A 140 -17.03 -9.86 4.07
C ILE A 140 -17.87 -10.82 3.24
N ASP A 141 -19.19 -10.77 3.40
CA ASP A 141 -20.12 -11.66 2.68
C ASP A 141 -20.16 -11.29 1.19
N GLU A 142 -20.19 -9.98 0.87
CA GLU A 142 -20.10 -9.47 -0.49
C GLU A 142 -18.74 -9.78 -1.12
N PHE A 143 -17.68 -9.66 -0.34
CA PHE A 143 -16.32 -10.00 -0.78
C PHE A 143 -16.21 -11.48 -1.11
N GLU A 144 -16.69 -12.37 -0.23
CA GLU A 144 -16.73 -13.80 -0.46
C GLU A 144 -17.57 -14.16 -1.69
N ASN A 145 -18.72 -13.48 -1.87
CA ASN A 145 -19.53 -13.68 -3.07
C ASN A 145 -18.77 -13.28 -4.35
N SER A 146 -18.01 -12.16 -4.31
CA SER A 146 -17.18 -11.75 -5.46
C SER A 146 -16.07 -12.75 -5.74
N LEU A 147 -15.46 -13.37 -4.71
CA LEU A 147 -14.49 -14.46 -4.88
C LEU A 147 -15.12 -15.71 -5.54
N LYS A 148 -16.40 -15.99 -5.29
CA LYS A 148 -17.13 -17.15 -5.85
C LYS A 148 -17.65 -16.91 -7.27
N THR A 149 -17.85 -15.67 -7.68
CA THR A 149 -18.55 -15.33 -8.93
C THR A 149 -17.67 -14.74 -10.02
N ASN A 150 -16.42 -14.40 -9.72
CA ASN A 150 -15.45 -13.92 -10.68
C ASN A 150 -14.41 -15.00 -11.00
N ASP A 151 -13.88 -15.00 -12.21
CA ASP A 151 -12.83 -15.94 -12.66
C ASP A 151 -11.42 -15.39 -12.42
N LYS A 152 -11.28 -14.07 -12.29
CA LYS A 152 -9.99 -13.40 -12.11
C LYS A 152 -10.09 -12.17 -11.21
N VAL A 153 -8.97 -11.82 -10.58
CA VAL A 153 -8.84 -10.67 -9.70
C VAL A 153 -7.56 -9.90 -9.96
N LEU A 154 -7.63 -8.58 -9.94
CA LEU A 154 -6.46 -7.70 -9.90
C LEU A 154 -6.19 -7.29 -8.45
N TYR A 155 -5.02 -7.65 -7.93
CA TYR A 155 -4.59 -7.35 -6.58
C TYR A 155 -3.55 -6.22 -6.60
N LEU A 156 -3.94 -5.01 -6.19
CA LEU A 156 -3.06 -3.86 -6.09
C LEU A 156 -2.37 -3.89 -4.72
N VAL A 157 -1.10 -4.23 -4.68
CA VAL A 157 -0.31 -4.25 -3.43
C VAL A 157 0.05 -2.83 -2.96
N ASP A 158 0.55 -2.73 -1.73
CA ASP A 158 1.03 -1.48 -1.14
C ASP A 158 2.51 -1.65 -0.73
N ASN A 159 2.84 -1.87 0.54
CA ASN A 159 4.20 -1.79 1.06
C ASN A 159 4.94 -3.14 1.10
N THR A 160 6.28 -3.08 1.07
CA THR A 160 7.14 -4.21 1.46
C THR A 160 6.92 -4.60 2.92
N GLY A 161 7.22 -5.85 3.26
CA GLY A 161 6.83 -6.44 4.55
C GLY A 161 5.35 -6.80 4.59
N GLU A 162 4.44 -5.88 4.28
CA GLU A 162 3.00 -6.13 4.13
C GLU A 162 2.72 -7.22 3.09
N ILE A 163 3.35 -7.15 1.91
CA ILE A 163 3.18 -8.12 0.81
C ILE A 163 3.51 -9.56 1.21
N VAL A 164 4.34 -9.77 2.21
CA VAL A 164 4.64 -11.10 2.75
C VAL A 164 3.41 -11.67 3.47
N PHE A 165 2.66 -10.86 4.20
CA PHE A 165 1.43 -11.28 4.85
C PHE A 165 0.25 -11.38 3.88
N ASP A 166 0.28 -10.60 2.80
CA ASP A 166 -0.66 -10.75 1.68
C ASP A 166 -0.63 -12.16 1.07
N LYS A 167 0.51 -12.87 1.13
CA LYS A 167 0.62 -14.27 0.68
C LYS A 167 -0.44 -15.17 1.31
N LEU A 168 -0.81 -14.93 2.56
CA LEU A 168 -1.83 -15.72 3.24
C LEU A 168 -3.22 -15.48 2.61
N LEU A 169 -3.57 -14.21 2.36
CA LEU A 169 -4.83 -13.89 1.68
C LEU A 169 -4.81 -14.34 0.22
N LEU A 170 -3.71 -14.18 -0.49
CA LEU A 170 -3.56 -14.65 -1.88
C LEU A 170 -3.72 -16.17 -1.98
N ALA A 171 -3.14 -16.94 -1.03
CA ALA A 171 -3.35 -18.38 -0.93
C ALA A 171 -4.83 -18.71 -0.74
N LYS A 172 -5.52 -17.99 0.15
CA LYS A 172 -6.96 -18.17 0.40
C LYS A 172 -7.79 -17.83 -0.82
N ILE A 173 -7.48 -16.75 -1.55
CA ILE A 173 -8.15 -16.40 -2.81
C ILE A 173 -7.98 -17.50 -3.87
N LYS A 174 -6.80 -18.11 -3.96
CA LYS A 174 -6.54 -19.24 -4.88
C LYS A 174 -7.43 -20.44 -4.64
N GLU A 175 -7.87 -20.69 -3.40
CA GLU A 175 -8.81 -21.78 -3.09
C GLU A 175 -10.17 -21.61 -3.77
N TYR A 176 -10.57 -20.37 -4.10
CA TYR A 176 -11.79 -20.07 -4.88
C TYR A 176 -11.60 -20.27 -6.38
N GLY A 177 -10.37 -20.53 -6.86
CA GLY A 177 -10.09 -20.86 -8.26
C GLY A 177 -9.88 -19.65 -9.17
N LEU A 178 -9.65 -18.44 -8.61
CA LEU A 178 -9.41 -17.25 -9.41
C LEU A 178 -7.99 -17.21 -10.00
N ASP A 179 -7.89 -16.69 -11.21
CA ASP A 179 -6.62 -16.20 -11.76
C ASP A 179 -6.25 -14.87 -11.09
N ILE A 180 -5.08 -14.80 -10.49
CA ILE A 180 -4.63 -13.61 -9.74
C ILE A 180 -3.59 -12.85 -10.56
N THR A 181 -3.84 -11.57 -10.81
CA THR A 181 -2.85 -10.62 -11.32
C THR A 181 -2.45 -9.68 -10.19
N ILE A 182 -1.15 -9.63 -9.86
CA ILE A 182 -0.60 -8.85 -8.75
C ILE A 182 0.10 -7.62 -9.32
N ALA A 183 -0.37 -6.43 -8.99
CA ALA A 183 0.18 -5.18 -9.52
C ALA A 183 1.11 -4.51 -8.53
N VAL A 184 2.34 -4.21 -8.98
CA VAL A 184 3.43 -3.58 -8.23
C VAL A 184 3.88 -2.28 -8.89
N LYS A 185 4.65 -1.46 -8.16
CA LYS A 185 5.26 -0.25 -8.73
C LYS A 185 6.39 -0.60 -9.72
N SER A 186 6.52 0.18 -10.79
CA SER A 186 7.61 0.02 -11.76
C SER A 186 8.90 0.72 -11.31
N GLU A 187 8.77 1.76 -10.49
CA GLU A 187 9.89 2.52 -9.96
C GLU A 187 9.73 2.70 -8.46
N PRO A 188 10.84 2.78 -7.69
CA PRO A 188 10.80 2.98 -6.26
C PRO A 188 10.07 4.27 -5.87
N ILE A 189 9.16 4.16 -4.92
CA ILE A 189 8.46 5.27 -4.28
C ILE A 189 8.14 4.88 -2.83
N LEU A 190 8.59 5.65 -1.84
CA LEU A 190 8.47 5.25 -0.44
C LEU A 190 8.94 3.79 -0.24
N ASN A 191 8.27 3.07 0.63
CA ASN A 191 8.45 1.64 0.84
C ASN A 191 7.45 0.77 0.05
N ASP A 192 6.80 1.31 -0.99
CA ASP A 192 5.89 0.54 -1.88
C ASP A 192 6.68 -0.57 -2.59
N ALA A 193 6.02 -1.72 -2.78
CA ALA A 193 6.64 -2.88 -3.40
C ALA A 193 6.82 -2.69 -4.92
N CYS A 194 8.06 -2.94 -5.39
CA CYS A 194 8.40 -3.06 -6.81
C CYS A 194 8.53 -4.54 -7.19
N MET A 195 8.77 -4.82 -8.48
CA MET A 195 8.92 -6.18 -9.01
C MET A 195 9.94 -7.02 -8.22
N VAL A 196 11.11 -6.47 -7.95
CA VAL A 196 12.17 -7.18 -7.21
C VAL A 196 11.72 -7.55 -5.79
N ASP A 197 11.03 -6.63 -5.12
CA ASP A 197 10.55 -6.83 -3.75
C ASP A 197 9.47 -7.92 -3.68
N ALA A 198 8.59 -7.96 -4.68
CA ALA A 198 7.53 -8.95 -4.80
C ALA A 198 8.07 -10.36 -5.13
N LEU A 199 9.08 -10.44 -6.01
CA LEU A 199 9.75 -11.69 -6.33
C LEU A 199 10.55 -12.22 -5.12
N ASP A 200 11.29 -11.36 -4.42
CA ASP A 200 12.03 -11.72 -3.20
C ASP A 200 11.08 -12.21 -2.09
N ALA A 201 9.87 -11.66 -2.04
CA ALA A 201 8.81 -12.14 -1.13
C ALA A 201 8.13 -13.43 -1.62
N GLY A 202 8.32 -13.87 -2.88
CA GLY A 202 7.71 -15.06 -3.48
C GLY A 202 6.23 -14.88 -3.80
N LEU A 203 5.81 -13.70 -4.30
CA LEU A 203 4.42 -13.46 -4.70
C LEU A 203 4.07 -14.12 -6.04
N ASP A 204 5.06 -14.39 -6.89
CA ASP A 204 4.93 -15.11 -8.16
C ASP A 204 4.38 -16.54 -8.01
N GLU A 205 4.45 -17.14 -6.82
CA GLU A 205 3.80 -18.41 -6.50
C GLU A 205 2.27 -18.34 -6.55
N PHE A 206 1.70 -17.14 -6.41
CA PHE A 206 0.25 -16.93 -6.28
C PHE A 206 -0.41 -16.42 -7.55
N GLY A 207 0.31 -15.72 -8.42
CA GLY A 207 -0.24 -15.16 -9.64
C GLY A 207 0.80 -14.47 -10.51
N GLU A 208 0.36 -13.93 -11.64
CA GLU A 208 1.19 -13.11 -12.51
C GLU A 208 1.48 -11.74 -11.86
N ILE A 209 2.76 -11.36 -11.77
CA ILE A 209 3.14 -10.04 -11.28
C ILE A 209 3.28 -9.09 -12.47
N VAL A 210 2.63 -7.94 -12.41
CA VAL A 210 2.65 -6.88 -13.43
C VAL A 210 3.04 -5.54 -12.85
N GLU A 211 3.72 -4.73 -13.63
CA GLU A 211 4.12 -3.39 -13.24
C GLU A 211 3.09 -2.33 -13.69
N ILE A 212 2.80 -1.35 -12.81
CA ILE A 212 1.81 -0.29 -13.14
C ILE A 212 2.36 0.78 -14.09
N GLY A 213 3.66 0.76 -14.42
CA GLY A 213 4.29 1.69 -15.36
C GLY A 213 4.80 2.99 -14.75
N CYS A 214 4.74 3.14 -13.42
CA CYS A 214 5.22 4.35 -12.73
C CYS A 214 5.63 4.07 -11.29
N GLY A 215 6.36 5.04 -10.69
CA GLY A 215 6.68 5.11 -9.27
C GLY A 215 5.89 6.25 -8.61
N THR A 216 4.60 6.03 -8.38
CA THR A 216 3.72 7.01 -7.73
C THR A 216 3.22 6.52 -6.39
N VAL A 217 3.00 7.45 -5.45
CA VAL A 217 2.27 7.17 -4.22
C VAL A 217 0.85 6.73 -4.61
N GLY A 218 0.51 5.48 -4.30
CA GLY A 218 -0.77 4.90 -4.70
C GLY A 218 -0.99 4.84 -6.22
N TYR A 219 -2.26 4.77 -6.63
CA TYR A 219 -2.68 4.77 -8.02
C TYR A 219 -2.84 6.19 -8.55
N VAL A 220 -2.22 6.51 -9.71
CA VAL A 220 -2.38 7.81 -10.38
C VAL A 220 -2.70 7.55 -11.85
N ASP A 221 -3.97 7.65 -12.21
CA ASP A 221 -4.49 7.26 -13.53
C ASP A 221 -3.76 7.88 -14.72
N SER A 222 -3.34 9.12 -14.61
CA SER A 222 -2.60 9.82 -15.69
C SER A 222 -1.14 9.39 -15.84
N GLN A 223 -0.61 8.54 -14.95
CA GLN A 223 0.80 8.14 -14.90
C GLN A 223 1.04 6.64 -15.07
N ILE A 224 0.00 5.82 -15.03
CA ILE A 224 0.11 4.39 -15.34
C ILE A 224 0.41 4.17 -16.81
N SER A 225 1.05 3.04 -17.13
CA SER A 225 1.31 2.67 -18.53
C SER A 225 0.02 2.28 -19.28
N ASP A 226 0.06 2.37 -20.61
CA ASP A 226 -1.07 1.92 -21.43
C ASP A 226 -1.30 0.40 -21.29
N GLU A 227 -0.24 -0.40 -21.14
CA GLU A 227 -0.32 -1.84 -20.89
C GLU A 227 -1.04 -2.12 -19.57
N PHE A 228 -0.67 -1.43 -18.48
CA PHE A 228 -1.36 -1.61 -17.21
C PHE A 228 -2.80 -1.11 -17.26
N ARG A 229 -3.07 -0.03 -18.00
CA ARG A 229 -4.43 0.48 -18.23
C ARG A 229 -5.32 -0.58 -18.90
N GLU A 230 -4.80 -1.34 -19.86
CA GLU A 230 -5.53 -2.45 -20.47
C GLU A 230 -5.80 -3.57 -19.46
N ILE A 231 -4.81 -3.94 -18.65
CA ILE A 231 -4.98 -4.92 -17.57
C ILE A 231 -6.05 -4.46 -16.58
N PHE A 232 -5.95 -3.21 -16.10
CA PHE A 232 -6.93 -2.63 -15.18
C PHE A 232 -8.35 -2.63 -15.77
N ASN A 233 -8.50 -2.23 -17.04
CA ASN A 233 -9.79 -2.19 -17.72
C ASN A 233 -10.39 -3.59 -17.90
N ASN A 234 -9.57 -4.60 -18.14
CA ASN A 234 -9.99 -5.98 -18.34
C ASN A 234 -10.35 -6.71 -17.05
N HIS A 235 -10.03 -6.16 -15.87
CA HIS A 235 -10.41 -6.72 -14.58
C HIS A 235 -11.64 -6.01 -14.03
N LYS A 236 -12.70 -6.76 -13.77
CA LYS A 236 -13.91 -6.26 -13.12
C LYS A 236 -13.77 -6.27 -11.60
N PHE A 237 -13.19 -7.35 -11.06
CA PHE A 237 -12.95 -7.52 -9.63
C PHE A 237 -11.53 -7.08 -9.27
N ILE A 238 -11.42 -6.15 -8.32
CA ILE A 238 -10.17 -5.53 -7.90
C ILE A 238 -10.10 -5.53 -6.36
N ILE A 239 -8.97 -5.94 -5.83
CA ILE A 239 -8.61 -5.81 -4.42
C ILE A 239 -7.52 -4.74 -4.33
N SER A 240 -7.74 -3.73 -3.52
CA SER A 240 -6.85 -2.58 -3.39
C SER A 240 -6.33 -2.45 -1.97
N LYS A 241 -5.01 -2.52 -1.81
CA LYS A 241 -4.35 -2.41 -0.52
C LYS A 241 -3.92 -0.96 -0.25
N GLY A 242 -4.08 -0.57 1.02
CA GLY A 242 -3.54 0.67 1.55
C GLY A 242 -4.25 1.96 1.16
N MET A 243 -3.86 3.02 1.86
CA MET A 243 -4.50 4.33 1.72
C MET A 243 -4.13 5.03 0.41
N GLY A 244 -2.90 4.90 -0.06
CA GLY A 244 -2.44 5.55 -1.28
C GLY A 244 -3.24 5.09 -2.51
N ASN A 245 -3.48 3.79 -2.63
CA ASN A 245 -4.32 3.26 -3.70
C ASN A 245 -5.78 3.71 -3.56
N TYR A 246 -6.33 3.75 -2.32
CA TYR A 246 -7.65 4.31 -2.06
C TYR A 246 -7.75 5.76 -2.56
N GLU A 247 -6.81 6.62 -2.18
CA GLU A 247 -6.77 8.02 -2.59
C GLU A 247 -6.80 8.18 -4.12
N GLY A 248 -6.05 7.34 -4.82
CA GLY A 248 -5.96 7.41 -6.28
C GLY A 248 -7.21 6.88 -6.97
N LEU A 249 -7.68 5.71 -6.58
CA LEU A 249 -8.83 5.06 -7.20
C LEU A 249 -10.14 5.83 -6.98
N THR A 250 -10.26 6.60 -5.90
CA THR A 250 -11.44 7.45 -5.66
C THR A 250 -11.53 8.67 -6.60
N GLU A 251 -10.50 8.95 -7.38
CA GLU A 251 -10.49 10.04 -8.38
C GLU A 251 -10.99 9.62 -9.77
N ILE A 252 -11.24 8.31 -9.98
CA ILE A 252 -11.70 7.77 -11.26
C ILE A 252 -13.09 7.15 -11.15
N ASP A 253 -13.72 6.92 -12.30
CA ASP A 253 -15.01 6.22 -12.35
C ASP A 253 -14.80 4.70 -12.18
N LEU A 254 -15.35 4.15 -11.13
CA LEU A 254 -15.33 2.72 -10.79
C LEU A 254 -16.69 2.04 -10.97
N SER A 255 -17.69 2.71 -11.55
CA SER A 255 -19.09 2.24 -11.61
C SER A 255 -19.28 0.88 -12.31
N ASN A 256 -18.32 0.47 -13.15
CA ASN A 256 -18.34 -0.82 -13.85
C ASN A 256 -17.42 -1.87 -13.22
N LYS A 257 -16.91 -1.62 -12.01
CA LYS A 257 -15.96 -2.47 -11.30
C LYS A 257 -16.46 -2.83 -9.91
N GLU A 258 -15.94 -3.93 -9.39
CA GLU A 258 -16.10 -4.37 -8.00
C GLU A 258 -14.78 -4.15 -7.29
N VAL A 259 -14.62 -2.99 -6.65
CA VAL A 259 -13.37 -2.63 -5.97
C VAL A 259 -13.53 -2.76 -4.47
N TYR A 260 -12.75 -3.64 -3.87
CA TYR A 260 -12.67 -3.81 -2.43
C TYR A 260 -11.40 -3.17 -1.89
N PHE A 261 -11.56 -2.30 -0.93
CA PHE A 261 -10.46 -1.64 -0.25
C PHE A 261 -10.17 -2.34 1.08
N LEU A 262 -8.90 -2.76 1.25
CA LEU A 262 -8.36 -3.34 2.46
C LEU A 262 -7.34 -2.36 3.04
N LEU A 263 -7.72 -1.64 4.08
CA LEU A 263 -6.86 -0.61 4.67
C LEU A 263 -7.10 -0.37 6.15
N CYS A 264 -6.10 0.22 6.80
CA CYS A 264 -6.24 0.88 8.09
C CYS A 264 -6.27 2.39 7.88
N ALA A 265 -7.23 3.09 8.48
CA ALA A 265 -7.39 4.53 8.36
C ALA A 265 -6.36 5.26 9.25
N LYS A 266 -5.15 5.51 8.75
CA LYS A 266 -4.04 6.17 9.47
C LYS A 266 -3.99 7.69 9.30
N CYS A 267 -4.91 8.25 8.51
CA CYS A 267 -4.95 9.67 8.15
C CYS A 267 -6.32 10.26 8.49
N GLY A 268 -6.35 11.39 9.18
CA GLY A 268 -7.59 12.06 9.55
C GLY A 268 -8.44 12.50 8.35
N THR A 269 -7.81 12.85 7.23
CA THR A 269 -8.52 13.21 6.00
C THR A 269 -9.24 12.00 5.41
N ILE A 270 -8.57 10.84 5.33
CA ILE A 270 -9.16 9.59 4.82
C ILE A 270 -10.25 9.07 5.78
N SER A 271 -10.00 9.13 7.11
CA SER A 271 -10.98 8.74 8.10
C SER A 271 -12.30 9.52 7.95
N ARG A 272 -12.22 10.84 7.72
CA ARG A 272 -13.39 11.69 7.46
C ARG A 272 -14.08 11.41 6.12
N ASP A 273 -13.29 11.11 5.08
CA ASP A 273 -13.83 10.79 3.75
C ASP A 273 -14.64 9.49 3.76
N ILE A 274 -14.18 8.49 4.50
CA ILE A 274 -14.85 7.20 4.65
C ILE A 274 -15.95 7.25 5.73
N GLY A 275 -15.81 8.14 6.74
CA GLY A 275 -16.75 8.24 7.88
C GLY A 275 -16.41 7.30 9.04
N VAL A 276 -15.11 7.06 9.29
CA VAL A 276 -14.60 6.15 10.34
C VAL A 276 -13.63 6.87 11.27
N ASN A 277 -13.18 6.18 12.33
CA ASN A 277 -12.18 6.70 13.23
C ASN A 277 -10.75 6.41 12.74
N LEU A 278 -9.80 7.16 13.29
CA LEU A 278 -8.39 6.90 13.07
C LEU A 278 -8.02 5.50 13.62
N HIS A 279 -7.23 4.77 12.86
CA HIS A 279 -6.80 3.38 13.12
C HIS A 279 -7.88 2.31 13.02
N ASP A 280 -9.05 2.63 12.50
CA ASP A 280 -10.05 1.62 12.13
C ASP A 280 -9.54 0.75 10.96
N MET A 281 -9.78 -0.56 11.06
CA MET A 281 -9.50 -1.54 10.01
C MET A 281 -10.76 -1.75 9.16
N LEU A 282 -10.60 -1.75 7.84
CA LEU A 282 -11.71 -1.68 6.92
C LEU A 282 -11.56 -2.70 5.79
N LEU A 283 -12.64 -3.42 5.51
CA LEU A 283 -12.92 -4.09 4.24
C LEU A 283 -14.24 -3.52 3.71
N PHE A 284 -14.21 -2.80 2.62
CA PHE A 284 -15.42 -2.24 2.03
C PHE A 284 -15.37 -2.18 0.52
N LYS A 285 -16.54 -2.30 -0.09
CA LYS A 285 -16.76 -2.13 -1.52
C LYS A 285 -17.09 -0.68 -1.86
N LYS A 286 -16.60 -0.20 -2.97
CA LYS A 286 -16.97 1.10 -3.53
C LYS A 286 -17.42 0.97 -4.98
#